data_ecf4e8a29d0012100d4bf7d32d6d8027
#
_entry.id   ecf4e8a29d0012100d4bf7d32d6d8027
#
_cell.length_a   1.000
_cell.length_b   1.000
_cell.length_c   1.000
_cell.angle_alpha   90.00
_cell.angle_beta   90.00
_cell.angle_gamma   90.00
#
_symmetry.space_group_name_H-M   'P 1'
#
loop_
_entity.id
_entity.type
_entity.pdbx_description
1 polymer ?
#
loop_
_entity_poly.entity_id
_entity_poly.type
_entity_poly.pdbx_seq_one_letter_code
_entity_poly.pdbx_strand_id
1 'polypeptide(L)'
;MQPFIISAAPLQGYTTHIWRRAHHAVMGGVDDYTTPFIRVERGAVRRHDLADVAPAMNDGVPVVPQILACEPAEALLMMNELIRMGYRHIDLNLGCPFPPIALHGKGSGMLAQPERVAKLMAALASVDGVRYSVKMRLGWDDDSQWRAIVPLLDALNPVRVVVHPRIGRQQYGGEVNMPQFEQLLKVAGWPVFYNGEITRREQIDGLRQRYPLLSGVMVGRALVAHPALLSPERASADHYRTFHDLLVTGYRSLLTGGDHQVLSHLKALWQLFLPDAPARARKAIKKSTSLTAYLAAADAAISAL
;
A
#
# COMPACT_ATOMS: atom_id res chain seq x y z
N MET A 1 -4.48 -16.57 21.11
CA MET A 1 -3.52 -16.07 20.09
C MET A 1 -4.24 -14.99 19.28
N GLN A 2 -3.59 -13.85 19.06
CA GLN A 2 -4.13 -12.87 18.12
C GLN A 2 -4.13 -13.45 16.70
N PRO A 3 -5.13 -13.12 15.87
CA PRO A 3 -5.16 -13.59 14.48
C PRO A 3 -3.95 -13.07 13.71
N PHE A 4 -3.40 -13.88 12.81
CA PHE A 4 -2.35 -13.47 11.89
C PHE A 4 -2.99 -12.70 10.74
N ILE A 5 -2.62 -11.45 10.56
CA ILE A 5 -3.27 -10.51 9.64
C ILE A 5 -2.52 -10.44 8.30
N ILE A 6 -3.25 -10.45 7.21
CA ILE A 6 -2.72 -10.25 5.85
C ILE A 6 -3.27 -8.93 5.29
N SER A 7 -2.40 -7.95 5.08
CA SER A 7 -2.77 -6.62 4.59
C SER A 7 -2.36 -6.41 3.14
N ALA A 8 -3.17 -5.66 2.39
CA ALA A 8 -2.77 -5.14 1.08
C ALA A 8 -1.96 -3.85 1.25
N ALA A 9 -0.80 -3.77 0.57
CA ALA A 9 0.08 -2.62 0.65
C ALA A 9 -0.42 -1.42 -0.16
N PRO A 10 -0.13 -0.18 0.28
CA PRO A 10 -0.39 1.02 -0.50
C PRO A 10 0.58 1.12 -1.67
N LEU A 11 0.05 1.21 -2.88
CA LEU A 11 0.82 1.46 -4.10
C LEU A 11 0.22 2.66 -4.83
N GLN A 12 0.93 3.79 -4.76
CA GLN A 12 0.48 5.05 -5.35
C GLN A 12 0.20 4.90 -6.85
N GLY A 13 -1.01 5.27 -7.27
CA GLY A 13 -1.47 5.13 -8.66
C GLY A 13 -2.02 3.74 -9.04
N TYR A 14 -1.87 2.73 -8.18
CA TYR A 14 -2.34 1.35 -8.44
C TYR A 14 -3.50 0.94 -7.54
N THR A 15 -3.30 0.95 -6.22
CA THR A 15 -4.30 0.45 -5.24
C THR A 15 -5.30 1.53 -4.83
N THR A 16 -5.89 2.24 -5.81
CA THR A 16 -6.96 3.23 -5.62
C THR A 16 -8.23 2.57 -5.07
N HIS A 17 -9.21 3.37 -4.63
CA HIS A 17 -10.50 2.83 -4.18
C HIS A 17 -11.18 1.93 -5.24
N ILE A 18 -11.02 2.25 -6.54
CA ILE A 18 -11.56 1.42 -7.63
C ILE A 18 -10.92 0.02 -7.59
N TRP A 19 -9.58 -0.04 -7.48
CA TRP A 19 -8.86 -1.29 -7.40
C TRP A 19 -9.21 -2.06 -6.11
N ARG A 20 -9.23 -1.37 -4.95
CA ARG A 20 -9.55 -2.00 -3.66
C ARG A 20 -10.93 -2.63 -3.65
N ARG A 21 -11.95 -1.91 -4.15
CA ARG A 21 -13.31 -2.44 -4.27
C ARG A 21 -13.39 -3.65 -5.19
N ALA A 22 -12.80 -3.56 -6.38
CA ALA A 22 -12.77 -4.67 -7.33
C ALA A 22 -12.07 -5.90 -6.74
N HIS A 23 -10.90 -5.69 -6.09
CA HIS A 23 -10.16 -6.76 -5.45
C HIS A 23 -10.94 -7.39 -4.29
N HIS A 24 -11.51 -6.58 -3.40
CA HIS A 24 -12.29 -7.05 -2.27
C HIS A 24 -13.52 -7.86 -2.70
N ALA A 25 -14.22 -7.39 -3.71
CA ALA A 25 -15.45 -8.02 -4.21
C ALA A 25 -15.21 -9.34 -4.95
N VAL A 26 -14.07 -9.48 -5.66
CA VAL A 26 -13.87 -10.62 -6.57
C VAL A 26 -12.78 -11.57 -6.08
N MET A 27 -11.70 -11.05 -5.53
CA MET A 27 -10.51 -11.83 -5.20
C MET A 27 -10.40 -12.11 -3.70
N GLY A 28 -10.57 -11.12 -2.86
CA GLY A 28 -10.48 -11.25 -1.40
C GLY A 28 -9.12 -11.70 -0.89
N GLY A 29 -9.11 -12.44 0.22
CA GLY A 29 -7.91 -13.06 0.79
C GLY A 29 -6.99 -12.12 1.56
N VAL A 30 -7.41 -10.87 1.80
CA VAL A 30 -6.73 -9.91 2.69
C VAL A 30 -7.70 -9.38 3.75
N ASP A 31 -7.17 -9.09 4.93
CA ASP A 31 -7.96 -8.63 6.07
C ASP A 31 -8.20 -7.11 6.02
N ASP A 32 -7.26 -6.35 5.48
CA ASP A 32 -7.39 -4.90 5.29
C ASP A 32 -6.53 -4.37 4.13
N TYR A 33 -6.84 -3.12 3.74
CA TYR A 33 -6.18 -2.39 2.68
C TYR A 33 -5.62 -1.08 3.23
N THR A 34 -4.29 -0.95 3.32
CA THR A 34 -3.69 0.36 3.56
C THR A 34 -3.78 1.19 2.27
N THR A 35 -4.29 2.41 2.37
CA THR A 35 -4.53 3.24 1.18
C THR A 35 -3.24 3.88 0.66
N PRO A 36 -3.13 4.23 -0.63
CA PRO A 36 -2.18 5.23 -1.07
C PRO A 36 -2.21 6.45 -0.14
N PHE A 37 -1.05 7.02 0.14
CA PHE A 37 -0.97 8.07 1.14
C PHE A 37 -1.67 9.36 0.70
N ILE A 38 -2.34 10.00 1.63
CA ILE A 38 -2.82 11.36 1.51
C ILE A 38 -1.72 12.34 1.93
N ARG A 39 -1.75 13.55 1.34
CA ARG A 39 -0.73 14.57 1.59
C ARG A 39 -1.32 15.98 1.57
N VAL A 40 -0.58 16.89 2.20
CA VAL A 40 -0.85 18.33 2.11
C VAL A 40 -0.12 18.89 0.88
N GLU A 41 -0.79 19.73 0.13
CA GLU A 41 -0.26 20.50 -0.99
C GLU A 41 -0.80 21.93 -0.89
N ARG A 42 0.10 22.92 -0.94
CA ARG A 42 -0.25 24.36 -0.83
C ARG A 42 -1.11 24.70 0.41
N GLY A 43 -0.79 24.07 1.54
CA GLY A 43 -1.48 24.32 2.83
C GLY A 43 -2.83 23.65 3.00
N ALA A 44 -3.27 22.81 2.08
CA ALA A 44 -4.51 22.05 2.17
C ALA A 44 -4.31 20.56 1.84
N VAL A 45 -5.14 19.70 2.42
CA VAL A 45 -5.14 18.27 2.05
C VAL A 45 -5.66 18.13 0.62
N ARG A 46 -4.97 17.36 -0.22
CA ARG A 46 -5.35 17.17 -1.62
C ARG A 46 -6.73 16.54 -1.73
N ARG A 47 -7.62 17.21 -2.44
CA ARG A 47 -9.01 16.74 -2.67
C ARG A 47 -9.08 15.36 -3.31
N HIS A 48 -8.19 15.09 -4.27
CA HIS A 48 -8.11 13.78 -4.94
C HIS A 48 -7.75 12.66 -3.96
N ASP A 49 -6.81 12.91 -3.05
CA ASP A 49 -6.37 11.93 -2.06
C ASP A 49 -7.50 11.68 -1.02
N LEU A 50 -8.23 12.74 -0.60
CA LEU A 50 -9.41 12.61 0.26
C LEU A 50 -10.56 11.84 -0.42
N ALA A 51 -10.78 12.07 -1.71
CA ALA A 51 -11.78 11.33 -2.47
C ALA A 51 -11.48 9.83 -2.53
N ASP A 52 -10.18 9.45 -2.67
CA ASP A 52 -9.76 8.04 -2.71
C ASP A 52 -10.02 7.30 -1.38
N VAL A 53 -10.00 8.03 -0.25
CA VAL A 53 -10.24 7.44 1.09
C VAL A 53 -11.67 7.70 1.60
N ALA A 54 -12.53 8.39 0.85
CA ALA A 54 -13.88 8.67 1.29
C ALA A 54 -14.65 7.36 1.59
N PRO A 55 -15.36 7.24 2.73
CA PRO A 55 -16.08 6.02 3.11
C PRO A 55 -17.05 5.52 2.03
N ALA A 56 -17.79 6.42 1.39
CA ALA A 56 -18.70 6.06 0.31
C ALA A 56 -18.00 5.45 -0.93
N MET A 57 -16.72 5.79 -1.15
CA MET A 57 -15.92 5.22 -2.22
C MET A 57 -15.28 3.87 -1.83
N ASN A 58 -15.30 3.51 -0.55
CA ASN A 58 -14.73 2.29 0.00
C ASN A 58 -15.78 1.46 0.76
N ASP A 59 -17.04 1.60 0.42
CA ASP A 59 -18.14 0.93 1.11
C ASP A 59 -17.92 -0.61 1.16
N GLY A 60 -18.01 -1.17 2.37
CA GLY A 60 -17.77 -2.58 2.66
C GLY A 60 -16.29 -3.00 2.62
N VAL A 61 -15.35 -2.13 2.23
CA VAL A 61 -13.92 -2.46 2.15
C VAL A 61 -13.20 -2.03 3.44
N PRO A 62 -12.50 -2.94 4.14
CA PRO A 62 -11.77 -2.60 5.36
C PRO A 62 -10.50 -1.81 5.02
N VAL A 63 -10.58 -0.48 5.04
CA VAL A 63 -9.44 0.39 4.69
C VAL A 63 -8.80 1.03 5.91
N VAL A 64 -7.47 1.18 5.85
CA VAL A 64 -6.65 1.95 6.78
C VAL A 64 -6.03 3.10 6.00
N PRO A 65 -6.53 4.35 6.16
CA PRO A 65 -5.97 5.49 5.44
C PRO A 65 -4.55 5.78 5.92
N GLN A 66 -3.66 6.05 4.95
CA GLN A 66 -2.26 6.36 5.22
C GLN A 66 -1.99 7.84 4.98
N ILE A 67 -1.27 8.49 5.93
CA ILE A 67 -0.80 9.87 5.80
C ILE A 67 0.69 9.91 5.48
N LEU A 68 1.10 10.92 4.68
CA LEU A 68 2.50 11.26 4.41
C LEU A 68 2.76 12.69 4.87
N ALA A 69 3.43 12.83 6.01
CA ALA A 69 3.79 14.09 6.60
C ALA A 69 5.26 14.12 7.00
N CYS A 70 5.82 15.31 7.13
CA CYS A 70 7.12 15.53 7.77
C CYS A 70 7.05 16.64 8.83
N GLU A 71 5.95 17.36 8.91
CA GLU A 71 5.70 18.38 9.90
C GLU A 71 4.43 18.06 10.69
N PRO A 72 4.41 18.31 12.02
CA PRO A 72 3.25 18.09 12.88
C PRO A 72 1.96 18.73 12.35
N ALA A 73 2.03 19.97 11.87
CA ALA A 73 0.86 20.67 11.35
C ALA A 73 0.25 19.98 10.11
N GLU A 74 1.07 19.44 9.20
CA GLU A 74 0.58 18.66 8.04
C GLU A 74 -0.17 17.41 8.52
N ALA A 75 0.42 16.68 9.49
CA ALA A 75 -0.19 15.46 10.01
C ALA A 75 -1.54 15.75 10.68
N LEU A 76 -1.59 16.73 11.57
CA LEU A 76 -2.83 17.11 12.26
C LEU A 76 -3.93 17.57 11.29
N LEU A 77 -3.56 18.29 10.22
CA LEU A 77 -4.51 18.70 9.19
C LEU A 77 -5.14 17.48 8.48
N MET A 78 -4.32 16.51 8.07
CA MET A 78 -4.81 15.27 7.43
C MET A 78 -5.63 14.43 8.41
N MET A 79 -5.18 14.30 9.66
CA MET A 79 -5.89 13.56 10.69
C MET A 79 -7.28 14.12 10.95
N ASN A 80 -7.41 15.47 11.06
CA ASN A 80 -8.70 16.11 11.28
C ASN A 80 -9.70 15.76 10.16
N GLU A 81 -9.25 15.73 8.89
CA GLU A 81 -10.11 15.31 7.78
C GLU A 81 -10.52 13.83 7.91
N LEU A 82 -9.58 12.95 8.23
CA LEU A 82 -9.86 11.51 8.38
C LEU A 82 -10.79 11.24 9.59
N ILE A 83 -10.60 11.94 10.70
CA ILE A 83 -11.46 11.84 11.88
C ILE A 83 -12.89 12.29 11.58
N ARG A 84 -13.07 13.39 10.81
CA ARG A 84 -14.40 13.85 10.35
C ARG A 84 -15.08 12.83 9.44
N MET A 85 -14.30 12.06 8.65
CA MET A 85 -14.79 10.94 7.84
C MET A 85 -15.12 9.68 8.65
N GLY A 86 -14.86 9.67 9.97
CA GLY A 86 -15.14 8.54 10.86
C GLY A 86 -13.97 7.58 11.07
N TYR A 87 -12.81 7.81 10.48
CA TYR A 87 -11.64 6.95 10.69
C TYR A 87 -11.08 7.09 12.10
N ARG A 88 -10.72 5.96 12.72
CA ARG A 88 -10.09 5.85 14.04
C ARG A 88 -8.86 4.96 14.05
N HIS A 89 -8.43 4.50 12.89
CA HIS A 89 -7.15 3.83 12.65
C HIS A 89 -6.49 4.51 11.45
N ILE A 90 -5.30 5.07 11.65
CA ILE A 90 -4.57 5.85 10.65
C ILE A 90 -3.14 5.32 10.58
N ASP A 91 -2.62 5.13 9.37
CA ASP A 91 -1.26 4.67 9.12
C ASP A 91 -0.32 5.84 8.78
N LEU A 92 0.88 5.84 9.38
CA LEU A 92 1.93 6.81 9.08
C LEU A 92 2.94 6.21 8.10
N ASN A 93 3.20 6.91 6.99
CA ASN A 93 4.20 6.52 6.01
C ASN A 93 5.61 7.01 6.39
N LEU A 94 6.48 6.09 6.81
CA LEU A 94 7.92 6.27 6.97
C LEU A 94 8.72 5.35 6.01
N GLY A 95 8.11 4.97 4.86
CA GLY A 95 8.69 3.97 3.98
C GLY A 95 8.74 4.33 2.50
N CYS A 96 8.09 5.40 2.05
CA CYS A 96 8.09 5.78 0.64
C CYS A 96 9.51 6.16 0.19
N PRO A 97 10.09 5.44 -0.81
CA PRO A 97 11.47 5.68 -1.23
C PRO A 97 11.55 6.61 -2.45
N PHE A 98 10.41 7.13 -2.94
CA PHE A 98 10.38 7.93 -4.16
C PHE A 98 11.22 9.19 -3.98
N PRO A 99 12.26 9.42 -4.82
CA PRO A 99 13.24 10.48 -4.58
C PRO A 99 12.65 11.87 -4.38
N PRO A 100 11.66 12.34 -5.17
CA PRO A 100 11.01 13.64 -4.94
C PRO A 100 10.33 13.78 -3.57
N ILE A 101 10.04 12.67 -2.89
CA ILE A 101 9.44 12.64 -1.54
C ILE A 101 10.56 12.52 -0.50
N ALA A 102 11.40 11.50 -0.64
CA ALA A 102 12.40 11.14 0.35
C ALA A 102 13.51 12.19 0.50
N LEU A 103 13.95 12.80 -0.59
CA LEU A 103 14.95 13.89 -0.57
C LEU A 103 14.44 15.17 0.13
N HIS A 104 13.11 15.33 0.23
CA HIS A 104 12.50 16.41 1.02
C HIS A 104 12.20 15.99 2.47
N GLY A 105 12.80 14.90 2.94
CA GLY A 105 12.67 14.42 4.32
C GLY A 105 11.26 13.89 4.65
N LYS A 106 10.53 13.34 3.67
CA LYS A 106 9.24 12.63 3.86
C LYS A 106 9.42 11.13 3.62
N GLY A 107 8.48 10.33 4.10
CA GLY A 107 8.54 8.89 3.94
C GLY A 107 9.83 8.28 4.51
N SER A 108 10.56 7.46 3.74
CA SER A 108 11.81 6.86 4.21
C SER A 108 12.93 7.86 4.48
N GLY A 109 12.89 9.05 3.87
CA GLY A 109 13.86 10.13 4.12
C GLY A 109 13.82 10.68 5.54
N MET A 110 12.68 10.53 6.26
CA MET A 110 12.59 10.92 7.67
C MET A 110 13.39 10.01 8.60
N LEU A 111 13.66 8.76 8.21
CA LEU A 111 14.35 7.80 9.07
C LEU A 111 15.78 8.22 9.40
N ALA A 112 16.39 9.10 8.59
CA ALA A 112 17.68 9.74 8.88
C ALA A 112 17.58 10.95 9.82
N GLN A 113 16.38 11.32 10.30
CA GLN A 113 16.11 12.52 11.07
C GLN A 113 15.22 12.19 12.29
N PRO A 114 15.71 11.42 13.29
CA PRO A 114 14.90 10.91 14.40
C PRO A 114 14.23 12.02 15.22
N GLU A 115 14.84 13.21 15.35
CA GLU A 115 14.22 14.33 16.06
C GLU A 115 12.96 14.85 15.35
N ARG A 116 12.91 14.80 14.02
CA ARG A 116 11.69 15.15 13.26
C ARG A 116 10.62 14.08 13.40
N VAL A 117 11.03 12.80 13.38
CA VAL A 117 10.12 11.68 13.66
C VAL A 117 9.52 11.81 15.05
N ALA A 118 10.34 12.16 16.06
CA ALA A 118 9.86 12.36 17.45
C ALA A 118 8.80 13.46 17.53
N LYS A 119 9.02 14.61 16.90
CA LYS A 119 8.04 15.72 16.88
C LYS A 119 6.73 15.30 16.21
N LEU A 120 6.84 14.58 15.10
CA LEU A 120 5.67 14.09 14.37
C LEU A 120 4.88 13.07 15.20
N MET A 121 5.54 12.08 15.81
CA MET A 121 4.89 11.08 16.64
C MET A 121 4.26 11.67 17.91
N ALA A 122 4.92 12.65 18.54
CA ALA A 122 4.35 13.38 19.67
C ALA A 122 3.05 14.12 19.30
N ALA A 123 3.00 14.74 18.12
CA ALA A 123 1.78 15.38 17.62
C ALA A 123 0.68 14.35 17.33
N LEU A 124 1.00 13.19 16.77
CA LEU A 124 0.03 12.12 16.57
C LEU A 124 -0.51 11.61 17.91
N ALA A 125 0.37 11.33 18.86
CA ALA A 125 0.00 10.82 20.19
C ALA A 125 -0.87 11.80 21.00
N SER A 126 -0.86 13.11 20.68
CA SER A 126 -1.72 14.10 21.33
C SER A 126 -3.17 14.07 20.86
N VAL A 127 -3.53 13.25 19.88
CA VAL A 127 -4.90 13.13 19.36
C VAL A 127 -5.59 11.92 19.95
N ASP A 128 -6.54 12.15 20.81
CA ASP A 128 -7.29 11.12 21.51
C ASP A 128 -8.21 10.30 20.59
N GLY A 129 -8.44 9.04 20.96
CA GLY A 129 -9.40 8.15 20.29
C GLY A 129 -8.96 7.66 18.91
N VAL A 130 -7.69 7.85 18.53
CA VAL A 130 -7.11 7.34 17.28
C VAL A 130 -6.05 6.29 17.59
N ARG A 131 -6.09 5.20 16.85
CA ARG A 131 -5.05 4.16 16.84
C ARG A 131 -4.12 4.40 15.66
N TYR A 132 -2.84 4.17 15.86
CA TYR A 132 -1.84 4.37 14.81
C TYR A 132 -1.22 3.06 14.36
N SER A 133 -0.96 2.95 13.06
CA SER A 133 0.03 2.03 12.52
C SER A 133 1.14 2.82 11.82
N VAL A 134 2.27 2.18 11.60
CA VAL A 134 3.41 2.81 10.92
C VAL A 134 3.93 1.85 9.86
N LYS A 135 4.06 2.33 8.62
CA LYS A 135 4.75 1.58 7.57
C LYS A 135 6.12 2.19 7.31
N MET A 136 7.19 1.44 7.59
CA MET A 136 8.55 1.94 7.52
C MET A 136 9.50 1.02 6.75
N ARG A 137 10.66 1.58 6.42
CA ARG A 137 11.88 0.85 6.01
C ARG A 137 12.87 0.78 7.18
N LEU A 138 14.01 0.10 6.98
CA LEU A 138 15.07 0.02 7.99
C LEU A 138 15.79 1.37 8.17
N GLY A 139 15.81 2.19 7.14
CA GLY A 139 16.41 3.51 7.13
C GLY A 139 16.26 4.17 5.76
N TRP A 140 16.84 5.37 5.62
CA TRP A 140 16.97 6.04 4.33
C TRP A 140 18.20 5.54 3.56
N ASP A 141 19.37 5.59 4.16
CA ASP A 141 20.68 5.27 3.56
C ASP A 141 21.55 4.34 4.42
N ASP A 142 21.15 4.05 5.67
CA ASP A 142 21.77 3.11 6.57
C ASP A 142 20.69 2.18 7.15
N ASP A 143 20.94 0.89 7.14
CA ASP A 143 20.00 -0.14 7.57
C ASP A 143 19.91 -0.34 9.10
N SER A 144 20.67 0.44 9.86
CA SER A 144 20.62 0.50 11.32
C SER A 144 19.80 1.68 11.87
N GLN A 145 19.37 2.61 11.02
CA GLN A 145 18.64 3.83 11.44
C GLN A 145 17.32 3.52 12.17
N TRP A 146 16.70 2.37 11.91
CA TRP A 146 15.52 1.91 12.65
C TRP A 146 15.72 1.88 14.16
N ARG A 147 16.96 1.69 14.65
CA ARG A 147 17.28 1.63 16.10
C ARG A 147 16.93 2.91 16.82
N ALA A 148 17.17 4.05 16.17
CA ALA A 148 16.82 5.37 16.72
C ALA A 148 15.28 5.62 16.67
N ILE A 149 14.55 4.86 15.85
CA ILE A 149 13.09 5.00 15.71
C ILE A 149 12.32 4.12 16.71
N VAL A 150 12.91 3.00 17.16
CA VAL A 150 12.24 2.08 18.10
C VAL A 150 11.72 2.79 19.37
N PRO A 151 12.51 3.60 20.11
CA PRO A 151 12.00 4.28 21.31
C PRO A 151 10.84 5.24 21.01
N LEU A 152 10.80 5.81 19.80
CA LEU A 152 9.73 6.71 19.36
C LEU A 152 8.46 5.93 19.04
N LEU A 153 8.60 4.74 18.47
CA LEU A 153 7.49 3.81 18.26
C LEU A 153 6.94 3.31 19.60
N ASP A 154 7.79 2.98 20.57
CA ASP A 154 7.36 2.58 21.91
C ASP A 154 6.51 3.68 22.58
N ALA A 155 6.91 4.94 22.44
CA ALA A 155 6.17 6.09 22.96
C ALA A 155 4.83 6.31 22.23
N LEU A 156 4.76 6.03 20.91
CA LEU A 156 3.52 6.13 20.13
C LEU A 156 2.56 4.96 20.41
N ASN A 157 3.10 3.81 20.82
CA ASN A 157 2.38 2.55 21.06
C ASN A 157 1.46 2.15 19.88
N PRO A 158 2.03 1.91 18.67
CA PRO A 158 1.23 1.62 17.49
C PRO A 158 0.57 0.24 17.58
N VAL A 159 -0.62 0.11 16.99
CA VAL A 159 -1.33 -1.18 16.90
C VAL A 159 -0.63 -2.17 15.95
N ARG A 160 0.22 -1.67 15.06
CA ARG A 160 1.15 -2.46 14.23
C ARG A 160 2.23 -1.58 13.62
N VAL A 161 3.39 -2.18 13.36
CA VAL A 161 4.44 -1.60 12.52
C VAL A 161 4.75 -2.55 11.36
N VAL A 162 4.58 -2.04 10.14
CA VAL A 162 4.88 -2.79 8.91
C VAL A 162 6.29 -2.45 8.47
N VAL A 163 7.18 -3.42 8.51
CA VAL A 163 8.60 -3.23 8.18
C VAL A 163 8.92 -3.79 6.80
N HIS A 164 9.44 -2.94 5.92
CA HIS A 164 10.07 -3.35 4.67
C HIS A 164 11.58 -3.37 4.88
N PRO A 165 12.24 -4.56 4.96
CA PRO A 165 13.65 -4.64 5.34
C PRO A 165 14.61 -4.30 4.21
N ARG A 166 14.47 -3.11 3.66
CA ARG A 166 15.37 -2.39 2.74
C ARG A 166 15.55 -0.97 3.23
N ILE A 167 16.65 -0.32 2.83
CA ILE A 167 16.80 1.13 2.99
C ILE A 167 16.06 1.89 1.86
N GLY A 168 15.80 3.18 2.07
CA GLY A 168 15.10 4.02 1.09
C GLY A 168 15.81 4.09 -0.25
N ARG A 169 17.15 4.31 -0.23
CA ARG A 169 17.98 4.40 -1.44
C ARG A 169 17.95 3.15 -2.33
N GLN A 170 17.71 1.97 -1.77
CA GLN A 170 17.55 0.75 -2.56
C GLN A 170 16.28 0.74 -3.41
N GLN A 171 15.28 1.55 -3.07
CA GLN A 171 13.95 1.49 -3.66
C GLN A 171 13.38 0.05 -3.65
N TYR A 172 13.43 -0.64 -4.79
CA TYR A 172 13.00 -2.03 -4.94
C TYR A 172 14.12 -2.95 -5.44
N GLY A 173 15.34 -2.42 -5.56
CA GLY A 173 16.52 -3.18 -5.95
C GLY A 173 17.22 -3.83 -4.76
N GLY A 174 18.12 -4.77 -5.07
CA GLY A 174 18.86 -5.53 -4.07
C GLY A 174 17.98 -6.47 -3.24
N GLU A 175 18.60 -7.14 -2.28
CA GLU A 175 17.91 -8.08 -1.38
C GLU A 175 17.35 -7.38 -0.16
N VAL A 176 16.36 -8.01 0.47
CA VAL A 176 15.86 -7.63 1.80
C VAL A 176 16.86 -8.02 2.89
N ASN A 177 17.12 -7.14 3.84
CA ASN A 177 18.03 -7.42 4.96
C ASN A 177 17.30 -8.14 6.10
N MET A 178 17.21 -9.47 6.00
CA MET A 178 16.55 -10.31 7.02
C MET A 178 17.27 -10.28 8.38
N PRO A 179 18.62 -10.28 8.48
CA PRO A 179 19.30 -10.11 9.76
C PRO A 179 18.90 -8.86 10.53
N GLN A 180 18.76 -7.70 9.88
CA GLN A 180 18.28 -6.46 10.52
C GLN A 180 16.80 -6.56 10.91
N PHE A 181 15.98 -7.19 10.06
CA PHE A 181 14.58 -7.45 10.40
C PHE A 181 14.43 -8.32 11.63
N GLU A 182 15.22 -9.39 11.74
CA GLU A 182 15.22 -10.30 12.89
C GLU A 182 15.66 -9.61 14.19
N GLN A 183 16.61 -8.67 14.11
CA GLN A 183 17.01 -7.86 15.25
C GLN A 183 15.90 -6.92 15.70
N LEU A 184 15.24 -6.24 14.74
CA LEU A 184 14.10 -5.38 15.03
C LEU A 184 12.95 -6.18 15.66
N LEU A 185 12.61 -7.33 15.09
CA LEU A 185 11.54 -8.20 15.60
C LEU A 185 11.76 -8.63 17.05
N LYS A 186 13.01 -8.83 17.48
CA LYS A 186 13.36 -9.23 18.85
C LYS A 186 13.17 -8.11 19.88
N VAL A 187 13.30 -6.85 19.47
CA VAL A 187 13.22 -5.70 20.39
C VAL A 187 11.90 -4.96 20.32
N ALA A 188 11.05 -5.28 19.35
CA ALA A 188 9.75 -4.63 19.18
C ALA A 188 8.79 -4.99 20.31
N GLY A 189 8.26 -3.95 20.99
CA GLY A 189 7.21 -4.09 22.01
C GLY A 189 5.76 -4.05 21.44
N TRP A 190 5.62 -3.93 20.13
CA TRP A 190 4.36 -3.78 19.39
C TRP A 190 4.26 -4.82 18.27
N PRO A 191 3.05 -5.08 17.70
CA PRO A 191 2.86 -6.05 16.63
C PRO A 191 3.66 -5.68 15.37
N VAL A 192 4.51 -6.61 14.91
CA VAL A 192 5.34 -6.45 13.71
C VAL A 192 4.72 -7.18 12.53
N PHE A 193 4.63 -6.50 11.38
CA PHE A 193 4.25 -7.08 10.11
C PHE A 193 5.43 -7.03 9.14
N TYR A 194 5.65 -8.13 8.43
CA TYR A 194 6.67 -8.19 7.39
C TYR A 194 6.11 -7.72 6.05
N ASN A 195 6.88 -6.91 5.33
CA ASN A 195 6.56 -6.50 3.96
C ASN A 195 7.83 -6.58 3.09
N GLY A 196 7.88 -7.51 2.15
CA GLY A 196 9.00 -7.62 1.22
C GLY A 196 8.96 -8.91 0.42
N GLU A 197 9.08 -8.83 -0.91
CA GLU A 197 9.25 -9.96 -1.84
C GLU A 197 8.31 -11.18 -1.62
N ILE A 198 7.11 -10.94 -1.07
CA ILE A 198 6.07 -11.98 -0.99
C ILE A 198 5.41 -12.04 -2.37
N THR A 199 5.69 -13.11 -3.10
CA THR A 199 5.20 -13.36 -4.46
C THR A 199 4.36 -14.64 -4.58
N ARG A 200 4.29 -15.45 -3.51
CA ARG A 200 3.53 -16.69 -3.43
C ARG A 200 2.96 -16.87 -2.03
N ARG A 201 1.80 -17.52 -1.94
CA ARG A 201 1.09 -17.74 -0.66
C ARG A 201 1.93 -18.56 0.33
N GLU A 202 2.63 -19.58 -0.15
CA GLU A 202 3.46 -20.48 0.68
C GLU A 202 4.57 -19.74 1.44
N GLN A 203 5.02 -18.59 0.92
CA GLN A 203 6.01 -17.75 1.61
C GLN A 203 5.43 -17.16 2.92
N ILE A 204 4.12 -16.89 2.96
CA ILE A 204 3.44 -16.39 4.17
C ILE A 204 3.47 -17.46 5.26
N ASP A 205 3.16 -18.70 4.90
CA ASP A 205 3.19 -19.82 5.84
C ASP A 205 4.62 -20.07 6.35
N GLY A 206 5.61 -20.01 5.47
CA GLY A 206 7.02 -20.10 5.82
C GLY A 206 7.49 -18.98 6.76
N LEU A 207 7.06 -17.74 6.51
CA LEU A 207 7.36 -16.60 7.39
C LEU A 207 6.73 -16.78 8.78
N ARG A 208 5.47 -17.23 8.83
CA ARG A 208 4.75 -17.49 10.08
C ARG A 208 5.41 -18.59 10.91
N GLN A 209 5.89 -19.66 10.27
CA GLN A 209 6.61 -20.75 10.94
C GLN A 209 7.98 -20.29 11.44
N ARG A 210 8.72 -19.55 10.61
CA ARG A 210 10.06 -19.08 10.93
C ARG A 210 10.07 -18.00 12.03
N TYR A 211 9.05 -17.15 12.07
CA TYR A 211 8.97 -16.00 12.96
C TYR A 211 7.69 -16.03 13.81
N PRO A 212 7.63 -16.81 14.90
CA PRO A 212 6.42 -16.94 15.74
C PRO A 212 5.96 -15.61 16.38
N LEU A 213 6.86 -14.61 16.49
CA LEU A 213 6.55 -13.27 17.00
C LEU A 213 5.92 -12.37 15.92
N LEU A 214 5.91 -12.79 14.66
CA LEU A 214 5.32 -12.03 13.59
C LEU A 214 3.80 -12.01 13.69
N SER A 215 3.20 -10.83 13.71
CA SER A 215 1.74 -10.66 13.85
C SER A 215 1.01 -10.62 12.53
N GLY A 216 1.71 -10.45 11.42
CA GLY A 216 1.10 -10.41 10.09
C GLY A 216 2.10 -10.12 8.98
N VAL A 217 1.55 -10.02 7.76
CA VAL A 217 2.30 -9.65 6.56
C VAL A 217 1.54 -8.59 5.77
N MET A 218 2.28 -7.84 4.97
CA MET A 218 1.70 -6.91 4.00
C MET A 218 2.22 -7.24 2.60
N VAL A 219 1.29 -7.44 1.65
CA VAL A 219 1.63 -7.83 0.27
C VAL A 219 1.36 -6.66 -0.67
N GLY A 220 2.33 -6.34 -1.52
CA GLY A 220 2.28 -5.17 -2.40
C GLY A 220 2.22 -5.53 -3.89
N ARG A 221 3.32 -5.30 -4.61
CA ARG A 221 3.40 -5.43 -6.07
C ARG A 221 2.89 -6.75 -6.61
N ALA A 222 3.17 -7.85 -5.92
CA ALA A 222 2.69 -9.17 -6.31
C ALA A 222 1.16 -9.29 -6.29
N LEU A 223 0.48 -8.60 -5.34
CA LEU A 223 -0.98 -8.58 -5.27
C LEU A 223 -1.61 -7.76 -6.41
N VAL A 224 -0.92 -6.71 -6.89
CA VAL A 224 -1.35 -5.98 -8.09
C VAL A 224 -1.07 -6.80 -9.36
N ALA A 225 0.07 -7.51 -9.39
CA ALA A 225 0.44 -8.36 -10.52
C ALA A 225 -0.52 -9.56 -10.67
N HIS A 226 -0.83 -10.20 -9.58
CA HIS A 226 -1.70 -11.36 -9.49
C HIS A 226 -2.75 -11.14 -8.41
N PRO A 227 -3.87 -10.47 -8.71
CA PRO A 227 -4.89 -10.13 -7.71
C PRO A 227 -5.45 -11.34 -6.96
N ALA A 228 -5.45 -12.50 -7.58
CA ALA A 228 -5.88 -13.75 -6.97
C ALA A 228 -4.79 -14.45 -6.10
N LEU A 229 -3.61 -13.83 -5.91
CA LEU A 229 -2.49 -14.42 -5.17
C LEU A 229 -2.89 -14.97 -3.79
N LEU A 230 -3.82 -14.28 -3.12
CA LEU A 230 -4.28 -14.60 -1.77
C LEU A 230 -5.72 -15.07 -1.73
N SER A 231 -6.38 -15.21 -2.87
CA SER A 231 -7.77 -15.68 -2.93
C SER A 231 -7.91 -17.03 -2.23
N PRO A 232 -8.99 -17.23 -1.44
CA PRO A 232 -9.22 -18.48 -0.73
C PRO A 232 -9.45 -19.63 -1.70
N GLU A 233 -9.98 -19.34 -2.89
CA GLU A 233 -10.23 -20.29 -3.95
C GLU A 233 -9.37 -20.01 -5.18
N ARG A 234 -9.18 -21.03 -6.03
CA ARG A 234 -8.47 -20.86 -7.31
C ARG A 234 -9.30 -19.98 -8.24
N ALA A 235 -8.76 -18.81 -8.57
CA ALA A 235 -9.42 -17.90 -9.51
C ALA A 235 -9.35 -18.43 -10.95
N SER A 236 -10.49 -18.33 -11.64
CA SER A 236 -10.62 -18.62 -13.08
C SER A 236 -10.43 -17.35 -13.92
N ALA A 237 -10.30 -17.50 -15.24
CA ALA A 237 -10.30 -16.37 -16.17
C ALA A 237 -11.54 -15.46 -16.00
N ASP A 238 -12.70 -16.01 -15.62
CA ASP A 238 -13.91 -15.21 -15.40
C ASP A 238 -13.82 -14.32 -14.16
N HIS A 239 -13.14 -14.75 -13.09
CA HIS A 239 -12.84 -13.88 -11.96
C HIS A 239 -11.96 -12.69 -12.39
N TYR A 240 -10.96 -12.95 -13.22
CA TYR A 240 -10.10 -11.88 -13.75
C TYR A 240 -10.84 -10.94 -14.71
N ARG A 241 -11.78 -11.45 -15.53
CA ARG A 241 -12.67 -10.61 -16.35
C ARG A 241 -13.53 -9.73 -15.48
N THR A 242 -14.24 -10.31 -14.51
CA THR A 242 -15.11 -9.58 -13.58
C THR A 242 -14.32 -8.50 -12.84
N PHE A 243 -13.13 -8.82 -12.34
CA PHE A 243 -12.23 -7.85 -11.71
C PHE A 243 -11.89 -6.71 -12.66
N HIS A 244 -11.47 -7.02 -13.90
CA HIS A 244 -11.10 -6.03 -14.91
C HIS A 244 -12.30 -5.15 -15.31
N ASP A 245 -13.47 -5.72 -15.48
CA ASP A 245 -14.70 -5.00 -15.82
C ASP A 245 -15.13 -4.01 -14.73
N LEU A 246 -14.95 -4.38 -13.46
CA LEU A 246 -15.16 -3.48 -12.34
C LEU A 246 -14.18 -2.29 -12.37
N LEU A 247 -12.93 -2.51 -12.77
CA LEU A 247 -11.97 -1.41 -12.96
C LEU A 247 -12.41 -0.49 -14.11
N VAL A 248 -12.79 -1.05 -15.25
CA VAL A 248 -13.27 -0.27 -16.41
C VAL A 248 -14.49 0.58 -16.03
N THR A 249 -15.48 -0.05 -15.39
CA THR A 249 -16.71 0.62 -14.96
C THR A 249 -16.41 1.70 -13.93
N GLY A 250 -15.56 1.41 -12.95
CA GLY A 250 -15.16 2.36 -11.92
C GLY A 250 -14.43 3.58 -12.49
N TYR A 251 -13.49 3.38 -13.41
CA TYR A 251 -12.82 4.51 -14.07
C TYR A 251 -13.75 5.30 -14.98
N ARG A 252 -14.66 4.65 -15.71
CA ARG A 252 -15.67 5.36 -16.52
C ARG A 252 -16.60 6.23 -15.69
N SER A 253 -16.99 5.78 -14.51
CA SER A 253 -17.86 6.55 -13.62
C SER A 253 -17.16 7.72 -12.92
N LEU A 254 -15.83 7.59 -12.67
CA LEU A 254 -15.06 8.58 -11.94
C LEU A 254 -14.46 9.67 -12.84
N LEU A 255 -13.98 9.28 -14.04
CA LEU A 255 -13.16 10.15 -14.87
C LEU A 255 -14.00 10.93 -15.86
N THR A 256 -13.77 12.25 -15.95
CA THR A 256 -14.52 13.18 -16.81
C THR A 256 -13.89 13.40 -18.19
N GLY A 257 -12.65 12.93 -18.39
CA GLY A 257 -11.89 13.08 -19.65
C GLY A 257 -12.21 12.01 -20.71
N GLY A 258 -13.32 11.26 -20.54
CA GLY A 258 -13.79 10.27 -21.50
C GLY A 258 -12.86 9.04 -21.64
N ASP A 259 -13.09 8.27 -22.71
CA ASP A 259 -12.40 6.99 -22.96
C ASP A 259 -10.87 7.09 -23.02
N HIS A 260 -10.33 8.24 -23.44
CA HIS A 260 -8.89 8.44 -23.47
C HIS A 260 -8.26 8.44 -22.07
N GLN A 261 -8.91 9.10 -21.10
CA GLN A 261 -8.43 9.14 -19.73
C GLN A 261 -8.56 7.75 -19.06
N VAL A 262 -9.69 7.08 -19.27
CA VAL A 262 -9.94 5.71 -18.83
C VAL A 262 -8.86 4.76 -19.36
N LEU A 263 -8.58 4.82 -20.67
CA LEU A 263 -7.54 4.02 -21.31
C LEU A 263 -6.16 4.24 -20.70
N SER A 264 -5.81 5.49 -20.38
CA SER A 264 -4.53 5.83 -19.77
C SER A 264 -4.36 5.15 -18.40
N HIS A 265 -5.39 5.23 -17.55
CA HIS A 265 -5.37 4.58 -16.22
C HIS A 265 -5.31 3.06 -16.32
N LEU A 266 -6.11 2.47 -17.18
CA LEU A 266 -6.11 1.02 -17.38
C LEU A 266 -4.76 0.52 -17.92
N LYS A 267 -4.16 1.20 -18.89
CA LYS A 267 -2.82 0.84 -19.41
C LYS A 267 -1.72 0.97 -18.37
N ALA A 268 -1.81 1.93 -17.45
CA ALA A 268 -0.85 2.06 -16.38
C ALA A 268 -0.86 0.84 -15.46
N LEU A 269 -2.03 0.24 -15.16
CA LEU A 269 -2.15 -0.98 -14.39
C LEU A 269 -1.33 -2.14 -14.99
N TRP A 270 -1.34 -2.29 -16.31
CA TRP A 270 -0.63 -3.38 -17.02
C TRP A 270 0.89 -3.29 -16.96
N GLN A 271 1.45 -2.26 -16.34
CA GLN A 271 2.89 -2.26 -16.02
C GLN A 271 3.23 -3.34 -14.98
N LEU A 272 2.29 -3.68 -14.10
CA LEU A 272 2.43 -4.72 -13.09
C LEU A 272 1.50 -5.91 -13.33
N PHE A 273 0.27 -5.67 -13.78
CA PHE A 273 -0.81 -6.64 -13.88
C PHE A 273 -0.51 -7.71 -14.92
N LEU A 274 -0.69 -8.99 -14.54
CA LEU A 274 -0.50 -10.18 -15.34
C LEU A 274 0.83 -10.16 -16.13
N PRO A 275 1.99 -10.11 -15.46
CA PRO A 275 3.28 -10.03 -16.12
C PRO A 275 3.56 -11.24 -17.03
N ASP A 276 2.94 -12.38 -16.74
CA ASP A 276 3.10 -13.65 -17.46
C ASP A 276 2.11 -13.81 -18.63
N ALA A 277 1.20 -12.84 -18.85
CA ALA A 277 0.31 -12.87 -20.00
C ALA A 277 1.10 -12.84 -21.32
N PRO A 278 0.56 -13.48 -22.41
CA PRO A 278 1.25 -13.60 -23.67
C PRO A 278 1.81 -12.27 -24.19
N ALA A 279 3.08 -12.26 -24.58
CA ALA A 279 3.79 -11.05 -25.02
C ALA A 279 3.06 -10.31 -26.16
N ARG A 280 2.39 -11.06 -27.07
CA ARG A 280 1.58 -10.50 -28.16
C ARG A 280 0.39 -9.68 -27.60
N ALA A 281 -0.34 -10.19 -26.60
CA ALA A 281 -1.46 -9.53 -25.98
C ALA A 281 -0.99 -8.29 -25.21
N ARG A 282 0.07 -8.40 -24.40
CA ARG A 282 0.67 -7.25 -23.68
C ARG A 282 1.15 -6.15 -24.63
N LYS A 283 1.73 -6.52 -25.79
CA LYS A 283 2.12 -5.56 -26.82
C LYS A 283 0.91 -4.86 -27.45
N ALA A 284 -0.19 -5.60 -27.68
CA ALA A 284 -1.45 -5.04 -28.20
C ALA A 284 -2.06 -4.06 -27.21
N ILE A 285 -2.12 -4.40 -25.91
CA ILE A 285 -2.56 -3.50 -24.84
C ILE A 285 -1.73 -2.21 -24.85
N LYS A 286 -0.39 -2.34 -24.85
CA LYS A 286 0.50 -1.16 -24.84
C LYS A 286 0.27 -0.24 -26.05
N LYS A 287 0.01 -0.82 -27.23
CA LYS A 287 -0.18 -0.09 -28.50
C LYS A 287 -1.60 0.40 -28.74
N SER A 288 -2.61 -0.05 -27.96
CA SER A 288 -4.00 0.37 -28.16
C SER A 288 -4.14 1.88 -28.04
N THR A 289 -4.88 2.47 -28.97
CA THR A 289 -5.19 3.90 -29.01
C THR A 289 -6.67 4.19 -28.75
N SER A 290 -7.50 3.16 -28.71
CA SER A 290 -8.92 3.23 -28.36
C SER A 290 -9.24 2.25 -27.23
N LEU A 291 -10.28 2.56 -26.46
CA LEU A 291 -10.74 1.71 -25.38
C LEU A 291 -11.26 0.36 -25.92
N THR A 292 -11.93 0.35 -27.07
CA THR A 292 -12.39 -0.89 -27.73
C THR A 292 -11.24 -1.82 -28.07
N ALA A 293 -10.17 -1.31 -28.71
CA ALA A 293 -8.99 -2.10 -29.03
C ALA A 293 -8.26 -2.60 -27.78
N TYR A 294 -8.25 -1.78 -26.72
CA TYR A 294 -7.69 -2.16 -25.43
C TYR A 294 -8.48 -3.32 -24.79
N LEU A 295 -9.82 -3.23 -24.75
CA LEU A 295 -10.67 -4.26 -24.12
C LEU A 295 -10.50 -5.61 -24.83
N ALA A 296 -10.48 -5.63 -26.17
CA ALA A 296 -10.23 -6.85 -26.91
C ALA A 296 -8.84 -7.48 -26.61
N ALA A 297 -7.80 -6.64 -26.48
CA ALA A 297 -6.47 -7.10 -26.15
C ALA A 297 -6.35 -7.58 -24.69
N ALA A 298 -7.05 -6.93 -23.76
CA ALA A 298 -7.11 -7.31 -22.35
C ALA A 298 -7.84 -8.65 -22.16
N ASP A 299 -8.98 -8.83 -22.84
CA ASP A 299 -9.69 -10.12 -22.82
C ASP A 299 -8.85 -11.27 -23.39
N ALA A 300 -8.15 -11.04 -24.49
CA ALA A 300 -7.22 -12.03 -25.04
C ALA A 300 -6.07 -12.37 -24.07
N ALA A 301 -5.61 -11.42 -23.27
CA ALA A 301 -4.58 -11.67 -22.26
C ALA A 301 -5.13 -12.48 -21.07
N ILE A 302 -6.35 -12.18 -20.62
CA ILE A 302 -7.01 -12.86 -19.52
C ILE A 302 -7.45 -14.28 -19.93
N SER A 303 -7.92 -14.46 -21.17
CA SER A 303 -8.34 -15.78 -21.67
C SER A 303 -7.18 -16.78 -21.79
N ALA A 304 -5.95 -16.33 -21.68
CA ALA A 304 -4.75 -17.18 -21.76
C ALA A 304 -4.25 -17.65 -20.39
N LEU A 305 -4.94 -17.29 -19.28
CA LEU A 305 -4.66 -17.78 -17.94
C LEU A 305 -5.16 -19.22 -17.75
#